data_df733f5ac77d66909efcc90a27d20aff
#
_entry.id   df733f5ac77d66909efcc90a27d20aff
#
_cell.length_a   1.000
_cell.length_b   1.000
_cell.length_c   1.000
_cell.angle_alpha   90.00
_cell.angle_beta   90.00
_cell.angle_gamma   90.00
#
_symmetry.space_group_name_H-M   'P 1'
#
loop_
_entity.id
_entity.type
_entity.pdbx_description
1 polymer ?
#
loop_
_entity_poly.entity_id
_entity_poly.type
_entity_poly.pdbx_seq_one_letter_code
_entity_poly.pdbx_strand_id
1 'polypeptide(L)'
;MTIALIVIIALVVLAAITIGATLRGRDADAATGRLARETLSRDRGTVTITETDVELTSGKEVERTAALARREGTAVVKASSSEVTEWVAPDADQTGMARRQFLNRSIVGSFALGLGGFGGGVLAFLWPPFVTGFGATIQVGKVSDIIQSIRDNGGFLYRPDGRMWLTEYPAGAIEKARGVYSGPELAGMEAGVVALFQKCPHLGCRVPECLTSQWFECPCHGSKYNRVGEKRGGPAPRGMDRFAMSVSGDGVLSVNTGNVIQGPAIGVNTTGQEAEGPNCIGEATH
;
A
#
# COMPACT_ATOMS: atom_id res chain seq x y z
N MET A 1 4.05 -5.74 16.42
CA MET A 1 3.48 -7.10 16.30
C MET A 1 2.05 -7.22 16.82
N THR A 2 1.67 -6.62 17.94
CA THR A 2 0.34 -6.76 18.57
C THR A 2 -0.83 -6.24 17.71
N ILE A 3 -0.71 -5.07 17.06
CA ILE A 3 -1.80 -4.48 16.25
C ILE A 3 -2.12 -5.33 15.02
N ALA A 4 -1.11 -5.84 14.32
CA ALA A 4 -1.30 -6.71 13.16
C ALA A 4 -2.03 -8.01 13.52
N LEU A 5 -1.69 -8.59 14.66
CA LEU A 5 -2.35 -9.79 15.17
C LEU A 5 -3.83 -9.52 15.48
N ILE A 6 -4.14 -8.38 16.11
CA ILE A 6 -5.51 -7.97 16.43
C ILE A 6 -6.34 -7.77 15.15
N VAL A 7 -5.78 -7.12 14.12
CA VAL A 7 -6.47 -6.92 12.84
C VAL A 7 -6.73 -8.24 12.12
N ILE A 8 -5.76 -9.15 12.11
CA ILE A 8 -5.94 -10.49 11.50
C ILE A 8 -7.04 -11.26 12.23
N ILE A 9 -7.03 -11.26 13.58
CA ILE A 9 -8.06 -11.92 14.38
C ILE A 9 -9.44 -11.31 14.08
N ALA A 10 -9.56 -9.98 14.03
CA ALA A 10 -10.82 -9.30 13.72
C ALA A 10 -11.36 -9.68 12.33
N LEU A 11 -10.49 -9.77 11.32
CA LEU A 11 -10.87 -10.19 9.96
C LEU A 11 -11.30 -11.65 9.91
N VAL A 12 -10.62 -12.54 10.61
CA VAL A 12 -10.99 -13.96 10.71
C VAL A 12 -12.33 -14.13 11.41
N VAL A 13 -12.58 -13.39 12.48
CA VAL A 13 -13.87 -13.39 13.19
C VAL A 13 -14.98 -12.85 12.31
N LEU A 14 -14.76 -11.75 11.58
CA LEU A 14 -15.72 -11.19 10.64
C LEU A 14 -16.06 -12.19 9.51
N ALA A 15 -15.04 -12.85 8.96
CA ALA A 15 -15.23 -13.89 7.95
C ALA A 15 -16.00 -15.10 8.51
N ALA A 16 -15.73 -15.53 9.73
CA ALA A 16 -16.45 -16.61 10.40
C ALA A 16 -17.91 -16.24 10.67
N ILE A 17 -18.19 -15.00 11.09
CA ILE A 17 -19.57 -14.50 11.29
C ILE A 17 -20.33 -14.45 9.97
N THR A 18 -19.72 -13.95 8.89
CA THR A 18 -20.36 -13.89 7.57
C THR A 18 -20.62 -15.29 7.00
N ILE A 19 -19.67 -16.21 7.14
CA ILE A 19 -19.85 -17.62 6.75
C ILE A 19 -20.93 -18.27 7.61
N GLY A 20 -20.93 -18.06 8.93
CA GLY A 20 -21.93 -18.58 9.85
C GLY A 20 -23.34 -18.05 9.57
N ALA A 21 -23.48 -16.76 9.24
CA ALA A 21 -24.74 -16.16 8.85
C ALA A 21 -25.28 -16.71 7.52
N THR A 22 -24.39 -16.93 6.53
CA THR A 22 -24.76 -17.53 5.24
C THR A 22 -25.13 -19.02 5.37
N LEU A 23 -24.50 -19.74 6.30
CA LEU A 23 -24.83 -21.15 6.57
C LEU A 23 -26.16 -21.27 7.37
N ARG A 24 -26.43 -20.38 8.32
CA ARG A 24 -27.71 -20.34 9.05
C ARG A 24 -28.89 -19.95 8.20
N GLY A 25 -28.72 -19.11 7.17
CA GLY A 25 -29.75 -18.79 6.18
C GLY A 25 -30.15 -20.00 5.31
N ARG A 26 -29.34 -21.07 5.28
CA ARG A 26 -29.60 -22.27 4.44
C ARG A 26 -30.74 -23.13 4.93
N ASP A 27 -31.01 -23.15 6.24
CA ASP A 27 -32.14 -23.94 6.79
C ASP A 27 -33.52 -23.24 6.63
N ALA A 28 -33.50 -21.93 6.37
CA ALA A 28 -34.71 -21.16 6.12
C ALA A 28 -35.16 -21.19 4.65
N ASP A 29 -34.27 -21.49 3.71
CA ASP A 29 -34.50 -21.45 2.27
C ASP A 29 -34.67 -22.84 1.62
N ALA A 30 -34.92 -23.88 2.40
CA ALA A 30 -35.39 -25.19 1.88
C ALA A 30 -36.80 -25.13 1.23
N ALA A 31 -37.26 -23.93 0.93
CA ALA A 31 -38.51 -23.68 0.22
C ALA A 31 -38.24 -23.40 -1.26
N THR A 32 -37.58 -24.31 -1.94
CA THR A 32 -37.68 -24.41 -3.39
C THR A 32 -39.14 -24.62 -3.75
N GLY A 33 -39.80 -23.58 -4.27
CA GLY A 33 -41.18 -23.63 -4.75
C GLY A 33 -42.24 -22.91 -3.91
N ARG A 34 -41.87 -22.23 -2.81
CA ARG A 34 -42.82 -21.33 -2.15
C ARG A 34 -43.01 -20.06 -2.96
N LEU A 35 -44.19 -19.91 -3.54
CA LEU A 35 -44.66 -18.66 -4.10
C LEU A 35 -44.57 -17.55 -3.04
N ALA A 36 -44.25 -16.33 -3.46
CA ALA A 36 -44.26 -15.19 -2.56
C ALA A 36 -45.59 -15.08 -1.82
N ARG A 37 -45.60 -14.60 -0.58
CA ARG A 37 -46.80 -14.50 0.27
C ARG A 37 -47.97 -13.80 -0.44
N GLU A 38 -47.67 -12.82 -1.29
CA GLU A 38 -48.64 -12.11 -2.11
C GLU A 38 -49.28 -13.00 -3.20
N THR A 39 -48.51 -13.86 -3.83
CA THR A 39 -48.99 -14.81 -4.83
C THR A 39 -49.85 -15.87 -4.18
N LEU A 40 -49.46 -16.35 -2.99
CA LEU A 40 -50.28 -17.27 -2.19
C LEU A 40 -51.57 -16.64 -1.67
N SER A 41 -51.62 -15.34 -1.37
CA SER A 41 -52.84 -14.64 -0.96
C SER A 41 -53.77 -14.40 -2.13
N ARG A 42 -53.23 -14.18 -3.32
CA ARG A 42 -53.98 -14.01 -4.56
C ARG A 42 -54.65 -15.33 -5.01
N ASP A 43 -53.92 -16.45 -4.91
CA ASP A 43 -54.43 -17.79 -5.24
C ASP A 43 -55.46 -18.30 -4.23
N ARG A 44 -55.39 -17.87 -2.96
CA ARG A 44 -56.42 -18.19 -1.94
C ARG A 44 -57.75 -17.44 -2.12
N GLY A 45 -57.70 -16.35 -2.90
CA GLY A 45 -58.89 -15.54 -3.17
C GLY A 45 -59.68 -15.94 -4.42
N THR A 46 -59.15 -16.89 -5.20
CA THR A 46 -59.82 -17.26 -6.47
C THR A 46 -60.12 -18.75 -6.45
N VAL A 47 -61.44 -19.03 -6.35
CA VAL A 47 -62.10 -20.26 -6.69
C VAL A 47 -61.98 -21.43 -5.72
N THR A 48 -62.97 -21.58 -4.85
CA THR A 48 -63.41 -22.88 -4.33
C THR A 48 -64.00 -23.68 -5.50
N ILE A 49 -63.16 -24.46 -6.17
CA ILE A 49 -63.68 -25.51 -7.03
C ILE A 49 -64.01 -26.69 -6.11
N THR A 50 -65.27 -26.94 -5.86
CA THR A 50 -65.75 -28.16 -5.26
C THR A 50 -65.26 -29.31 -6.15
N GLU A 51 -64.62 -30.30 -5.56
CA GLU A 51 -64.28 -31.57 -6.21
C GLU A 51 -65.55 -32.24 -6.74
N THR A 52 -65.82 -32.05 -7.99
CA THR A 52 -66.68 -32.95 -8.77
C THR A 52 -66.04 -32.97 -10.16
N ASP A 53 -65.45 -34.10 -10.47
CA ASP A 53 -65.05 -34.63 -11.78
C ASP A 53 -65.15 -33.66 -12.97
N VAL A 54 -64.23 -32.75 -13.12
CA VAL A 54 -64.00 -32.09 -14.39
C VAL A 54 -62.54 -32.38 -14.78
N GLU A 55 -62.42 -33.31 -15.71
CA GLU A 55 -61.17 -33.58 -16.45
C GLU A 55 -60.76 -32.30 -17.16
N LEU A 56 -59.74 -31.64 -16.62
CA LEU A 56 -59.23 -30.40 -17.16
C LEU A 56 -58.49 -30.65 -18.49
N THR A 57 -59.19 -30.59 -19.58
CA THR A 57 -58.63 -30.56 -20.92
C THR A 57 -57.85 -29.22 -21.12
N SER A 58 -56.68 -29.25 -21.70
CA SER A 58 -55.90 -28.02 -21.94
C SER A 58 -56.68 -27.06 -22.86
N GLY A 59 -56.62 -25.74 -22.63
CA GLY A 59 -57.34 -24.74 -23.43
C GLY A 59 -57.12 -24.87 -24.95
N LYS A 60 -55.91 -25.29 -25.36
CA LYS A 60 -55.59 -25.60 -26.77
C LYS A 60 -56.35 -26.81 -27.30
N GLU A 61 -56.64 -27.79 -26.48
CA GLU A 61 -57.34 -29.01 -26.84
C GLU A 61 -58.85 -28.75 -26.98
N VAL A 62 -59.40 -27.92 -26.09
CA VAL A 62 -60.77 -27.41 -26.19
C VAL A 62 -60.97 -26.56 -27.44
N GLU A 63 -60.02 -25.68 -27.77
CA GLU A 63 -60.07 -24.89 -29.03
C GLU A 63 -59.99 -25.79 -30.27
N ARG A 64 -59.14 -26.79 -30.25
CA ARG A 64 -59.00 -27.75 -31.35
C ARG A 64 -60.21 -28.60 -31.56
N THR A 65 -60.82 -29.14 -30.51
CA THR A 65 -62.00 -29.91 -30.57
C THR A 65 -63.22 -29.05 -30.98
N ALA A 66 -63.33 -27.83 -30.51
CA ALA A 66 -64.32 -26.87 -30.93
C ALA A 66 -64.20 -26.48 -32.43
N ALA A 67 -62.94 -26.32 -32.92
CA ALA A 67 -62.68 -26.05 -34.33
C ALA A 67 -63.03 -27.24 -35.24
N LEU A 68 -62.71 -28.44 -34.78
CA LEU A 68 -63.07 -29.68 -35.50
C LEU A 68 -64.64 -29.92 -35.50
N ALA A 69 -65.33 -29.76 -34.38
CA ALA A 69 -66.73 -29.87 -34.27
C ALA A 69 -67.53 -28.86 -35.19
N ARG A 70 -66.98 -27.67 -35.37
CA ARG A 70 -67.50 -26.66 -36.30
C ARG A 70 -67.31 -27.03 -37.79
N ARG A 71 -66.27 -27.82 -38.10
CA ARG A 71 -65.94 -28.19 -39.48
C ARG A 71 -66.73 -29.42 -39.96
N GLU A 72 -66.95 -30.42 -39.10
CA GLU A 72 -67.40 -31.75 -39.51
C GLU A 72 -68.73 -32.15 -39.00
N GLY A 73 -69.45 -31.41 -38.12
CA GLY A 73 -70.74 -31.72 -37.61
C GLY A 73 -70.83 -33.04 -36.85
N THR A 74 -69.72 -33.64 -36.49
CA THR A 74 -69.66 -34.96 -35.84
C THR A 74 -69.45 -34.83 -34.32
N ALA A 75 -70.05 -35.76 -33.60
CA ALA A 75 -69.91 -35.83 -32.15
C ALA A 75 -68.46 -35.92 -31.69
N VAL A 76 -68.12 -35.13 -30.67
CA VAL A 76 -66.79 -35.13 -30.00
C VAL A 76 -66.50 -36.55 -29.52
N VAL A 77 -65.51 -37.19 -30.18
CA VAL A 77 -64.99 -38.47 -29.70
C VAL A 77 -64.04 -38.19 -28.55
N LYS A 78 -64.33 -38.77 -27.39
CA LYS A 78 -63.53 -38.73 -26.21
C LYS A 78 -62.14 -39.32 -26.56
N ALA A 79 -61.09 -38.51 -26.55
CA ALA A 79 -59.68 -38.99 -26.74
C ALA A 79 -59.41 -40.02 -25.64
N SER A 80 -58.87 -41.19 -26.02
CA SER A 80 -58.41 -42.19 -25.05
C SER A 80 -57.38 -41.53 -24.14
N SER A 81 -57.58 -41.68 -22.83
CA SER A 81 -56.58 -41.23 -21.83
C SER A 81 -55.25 -41.91 -22.12
N SER A 82 -54.35 -41.24 -22.88
CA SER A 82 -52.94 -41.58 -22.78
C SER A 82 -52.54 -41.29 -21.33
N GLU A 83 -51.99 -42.27 -20.66
CA GLU A 83 -51.40 -42.07 -19.32
C GLU A 83 -50.56 -40.80 -19.36
N VAL A 84 -51.08 -39.72 -18.79
CA VAL A 84 -50.30 -38.52 -18.54
C VAL A 84 -49.36 -38.93 -17.41
N THR A 85 -48.13 -39.25 -17.77
CA THR A 85 -47.06 -39.44 -16.76
C THR A 85 -47.05 -38.16 -15.93
N GLU A 86 -47.38 -38.30 -14.64
CA GLU A 86 -47.35 -37.20 -13.69
C GLU A 86 -45.95 -36.58 -13.75
N TRP A 87 -45.85 -35.30 -14.07
CA TRP A 87 -44.57 -34.59 -14.12
C TRP A 87 -44.04 -34.52 -12.71
N VAL A 88 -43.02 -35.31 -12.40
CA VAL A 88 -42.26 -35.24 -11.16
C VAL A 88 -41.19 -34.22 -11.36
N ALA A 89 -41.22 -33.15 -10.55
CA ALA A 89 -40.14 -32.15 -10.55
C ALA A 89 -38.82 -32.83 -10.26
N PRO A 90 -37.79 -32.63 -11.08
CA PRO A 90 -36.48 -33.23 -10.80
C PRO A 90 -35.98 -32.79 -9.43
N ASP A 91 -35.40 -33.71 -8.68
CA ASP A 91 -34.83 -33.45 -7.37
C ASP A 91 -33.78 -32.33 -7.50
N ALA A 92 -33.84 -31.34 -6.61
CA ALA A 92 -32.95 -30.23 -6.61
C ALA A 92 -31.46 -30.66 -6.47
N ASP A 93 -31.22 -31.80 -5.80
CA ASP A 93 -29.90 -32.39 -5.64
C ASP A 93 -29.43 -33.08 -6.92
N GLN A 94 -30.31 -33.57 -7.77
CA GLN A 94 -29.99 -34.18 -9.07
C GLN A 94 -29.74 -33.14 -10.17
N THR A 95 -30.39 -31.99 -10.13
CA THR A 95 -30.22 -30.92 -11.11
C THR A 95 -29.07 -29.99 -10.82
N GLY A 96 -28.40 -30.20 -9.69
CA GLY A 96 -27.33 -29.32 -9.23
C GLY A 96 -27.83 -27.96 -8.75
N MET A 97 -26.91 -26.98 -8.72
CA MET A 97 -27.22 -25.67 -8.18
C MET A 97 -28.18 -24.89 -9.07
N ALA A 98 -29.31 -24.47 -8.52
CA ALA A 98 -30.27 -23.62 -9.24
C ALA A 98 -29.59 -22.32 -9.74
N ARG A 99 -29.96 -21.83 -10.94
CA ARG A 99 -29.39 -20.59 -11.53
C ARG A 99 -29.31 -19.43 -10.54
N ARG A 100 -30.36 -19.24 -9.74
CA ARG A 100 -30.42 -18.20 -8.71
C ARG A 100 -29.36 -18.40 -7.62
N GLN A 101 -29.17 -19.63 -7.16
CA GLN A 101 -28.15 -19.93 -6.15
C GLN A 101 -26.72 -19.77 -6.71
N PHE A 102 -26.51 -20.17 -7.96
CA PHE A 102 -25.23 -19.99 -8.64
C PHE A 102 -24.88 -18.48 -8.75
N LEU A 103 -25.82 -17.67 -9.26
CA LEU A 103 -25.60 -16.22 -9.40
C LEU A 103 -25.37 -15.55 -8.05
N ASN A 104 -26.19 -15.86 -7.04
CA ASN A 104 -26.02 -15.28 -5.70
C ASN A 104 -24.65 -15.66 -5.09
N ARG A 105 -24.25 -16.93 -5.21
CA ARG A 105 -22.94 -17.37 -4.69
C ARG A 105 -21.78 -16.74 -5.45
N SER A 106 -21.92 -16.61 -6.78
CA SER A 106 -20.90 -15.96 -7.62
C SER A 106 -20.77 -14.48 -7.27
N ILE A 107 -21.86 -13.76 -7.07
CA ILE A 107 -21.83 -12.34 -6.67
C ILE A 107 -21.19 -12.20 -5.28
N VAL A 108 -21.62 -12.98 -4.30
CA VAL A 108 -21.08 -12.93 -2.94
C VAL A 108 -19.60 -13.31 -2.94
N GLY A 109 -19.22 -14.36 -3.67
CA GLY A 109 -17.84 -14.80 -3.80
C GLY A 109 -16.94 -13.75 -4.47
N SER A 110 -17.40 -13.17 -5.58
CA SER A 110 -16.67 -12.10 -6.28
C SER A 110 -16.51 -10.85 -5.40
N PHE A 111 -17.57 -10.47 -4.68
CA PHE A 111 -17.52 -9.32 -3.77
C PHE A 111 -16.59 -9.57 -2.58
N ALA A 112 -16.62 -10.77 -2.00
CA ALA A 112 -15.71 -11.15 -0.91
C ALA A 112 -14.25 -11.16 -1.37
N LEU A 113 -13.99 -11.66 -2.59
CA LEU A 113 -12.65 -11.69 -3.21
C LEU A 113 -12.17 -10.26 -3.51
N GLY A 114 -13.05 -9.39 -4.01
CA GLY A 114 -12.76 -7.98 -4.26
C GLY A 114 -12.43 -7.21 -2.97
N LEU A 115 -13.27 -7.37 -1.93
CA LEU A 115 -13.03 -6.73 -0.63
C LEU A 115 -11.77 -7.29 0.05
N GLY A 116 -11.55 -8.60 -0.02
CA GLY A 116 -10.36 -9.23 0.55
C GLY A 116 -9.08 -8.77 -0.16
N GLY A 117 -9.09 -8.73 -1.49
CA GLY A 117 -7.98 -8.23 -2.29
C GLY A 117 -7.70 -6.74 -2.05
N PHE A 118 -8.74 -5.91 -2.03
CA PHE A 118 -8.62 -4.50 -1.70
C PHE A 118 -8.10 -4.28 -0.28
N GLY A 119 -8.70 -4.96 0.70
CA GLY A 119 -8.26 -4.87 2.10
C GLY A 119 -6.82 -5.35 2.29
N GLY A 120 -6.44 -6.45 1.65
CA GLY A 120 -5.05 -6.93 1.63
C GLY A 120 -4.10 -5.92 1.00
N GLY A 121 -4.48 -5.31 -0.12
CA GLY A 121 -3.71 -4.27 -0.78
C GLY A 121 -3.52 -3.02 0.09
N VAL A 122 -4.58 -2.56 0.75
CA VAL A 122 -4.52 -1.43 1.71
C VAL A 122 -3.60 -1.76 2.89
N LEU A 123 -3.73 -2.96 3.47
CA LEU A 123 -2.86 -3.38 4.56
C LEU A 123 -1.39 -3.49 4.13
N ALA A 124 -1.13 -4.03 2.95
CA ALA A 124 0.22 -4.10 2.40
C ALA A 124 0.80 -2.70 2.12
N PHE A 125 -0.02 -1.76 1.65
CA PHE A 125 0.38 -0.38 1.41
C PHE A 125 0.66 0.38 2.73
N LEU A 126 -0.15 0.15 3.77
CA LEU A 126 0.02 0.78 5.08
C LEU A 126 1.10 0.09 5.93
N TRP A 127 1.55 -1.09 5.52
CA TRP A 127 2.61 -1.80 6.24
C TRP A 127 3.95 -1.07 6.01
N PRO A 128 4.64 -0.61 7.07
CA PRO A 128 5.92 0.05 6.89
C PRO A 128 6.90 -0.91 6.24
N PRO A 129 7.47 -0.57 5.07
CA PRO A 129 8.50 -1.40 4.46
C PRO A 129 9.66 -1.50 5.45
N PHE A 130 10.36 -2.64 5.48
CA PHE A 130 11.66 -2.73 6.14
C PHE A 130 12.57 -1.70 5.46
N VAL A 131 12.80 -0.57 6.14
CA VAL A 131 13.56 0.54 5.57
C VAL A 131 15.02 0.10 5.53
N THR A 132 15.50 -0.19 4.32
CA THR A 132 16.91 -0.36 4.01
C THR A 132 17.36 0.85 3.20
N GLY A 133 18.48 1.44 3.56
CA GLY A 133 18.94 2.67 2.92
C GLY A 133 18.47 3.94 3.64
N PHE A 134 18.05 4.96 2.89
CA PHE A 134 17.63 6.25 3.47
C PHE A 134 16.42 6.08 4.40
N GLY A 135 16.55 6.59 5.61
CA GLY A 135 15.59 6.42 6.70
C GLY A 135 15.94 5.32 7.70
N ALA A 136 17.00 4.53 7.44
CA ALA A 136 17.51 3.50 8.34
C ALA A 136 18.91 3.81 8.84
N THR A 137 19.41 2.97 9.75
CA THR A 137 20.83 2.96 10.12
C THR A 137 21.61 2.15 9.09
N ILE A 138 22.56 2.80 8.45
CA ILE A 138 23.44 2.22 7.42
C ILE A 138 24.81 1.98 8.03
N GLN A 139 25.28 0.74 8.01
CA GLN A 139 26.68 0.44 8.29
C GLN A 139 27.53 0.81 7.07
N VAL A 140 28.38 1.82 7.23
CA VAL A 140 29.17 2.34 6.11
C VAL A 140 30.45 1.52 5.92
N GLY A 141 31.08 1.12 7.00
CA GLY A 141 32.35 0.38 7.00
C GLY A 141 33.30 0.86 8.06
N LYS A 142 34.56 0.38 8.01
CA LYS A 142 35.60 0.84 8.92
C LYS A 142 35.99 2.28 8.64
N VAL A 143 36.15 3.07 9.68
CA VAL A 143 36.51 4.49 9.58
C VAL A 143 37.80 4.70 8.76
N SER A 144 38.81 3.83 8.95
CA SER A 144 40.07 3.88 8.16
C SER A 144 39.83 3.80 6.66
N ASP A 145 38.95 2.86 6.25
CA ASP A 145 38.72 2.58 4.83
C ASP A 145 37.83 3.70 4.22
N ILE A 146 36.95 4.28 5.04
CA ILE A 146 36.13 5.43 4.65
C ILE A 146 37.00 6.64 4.43
N ILE A 147 37.91 6.94 5.34
CA ILE A 147 38.86 8.07 5.21
C ILE A 147 39.73 7.90 3.96
N GLN A 148 40.23 6.69 3.73
CA GLN A 148 40.99 6.41 2.51
C GLN A 148 40.15 6.65 1.26
N SER A 149 38.90 6.13 1.25
CA SER A 149 37.97 6.35 0.13
C SER A 149 37.64 7.82 -0.08
N ILE A 150 37.50 8.61 0.98
CA ILE A 150 37.28 10.06 0.89
C ILE A 150 38.49 10.73 0.18
N ARG A 151 39.69 10.37 0.57
CA ARG A 151 40.92 10.92 -0.03
C ARG A 151 41.06 10.54 -1.50
N ASP A 152 40.82 9.28 -1.83
CA ASP A 152 40.88 8.75 -3.19
C ASP A 152 39.84 9.41 -4.12
N ASN A 153 38.75 9.93 -3.55
CA ASN A 153 37.70 10.66 -4.27
C ASN A 153 37.82 12.19 -4.10
N GLY A 154 39.00 12.72 -3.90
CA GLY A 154 39.26 14.15 -3.89
C GLY A 154 38.65 14.90 -2.69
N GLY A 155 38.45 14.21 -1.55
CA GLY A 155 37.95 14.79 -0.31
C GLY A 155 36.44 14.60 -0.07
N PHE A 156 35.73 13.94 -0.99
CA PHE A 156 34.28 13.74 -0.91
C PHE A 156 33.92 12.31 -1.26
N LEU A 157 33.10 11.64 -0.43
CA LEU A 157 32.60 10.33 -0.70
C LEU A 157 31.05 10.37 -0.72
N TYR A 158 30.46 10.21 -1.90
CA TYR A 158 29.00 10.16 -2.02
C TYR A 158 28.46 8.76 -1.76
N ARG A 159 27.45 8.65 -0.91
CA ARG A 159 26.72 7.41 -0.62
C ARG A 159 25.25 7.58 -1.00
N PRO A 160 24.85 7.07 -2.18
CA PRO A 160 23.47 7.23 -2.70
C PRO A 160 22.43 6.51 -1.87
N ASP A 161 22.77 5.38 -1.24
CA ASP A 161 21.92 4.60 -0.35
C ASP A 161 21.45 5.41 0.87
N GLY A 162 22.29 6.28 1.40
CA GLY A 162 21.99 7.20 2.49
C GLY A 162 21.66 8.62 2.04
N ARG A 163 21.71 8.92 0.73
CA ARG A 163 21.60 10.30 0.22
C ARG A 163 22.55 11.26 0.95
N MET A 164 23.77 10.79 1.23
CA MET A 164 24.71 11.49 2.07
C MET A 164 26.05 11.66 1.42
N TRP A 165 26.74 12.71 1.86
CA TRP A 165 28.15 12.94 1.65
C TRP A 165 28.91 12.58 2.92
N LEU A 166 30.03 11.90 2.77
CA LEU A 166 30.99 11.68 3.83
C LEU A 166 32.23 12.48 3.49
N THR A 167 32.72 13.25 4.46
CA THR A 167 33.95 14.02 4.35
C THR A 167 34.79 13.87 5.61
N GLU A 168 36.09 14.15 5.52
CA GLU A 168 36.97 14.13 6.69
C GLU A 168 36.64 15.30 7.62
N TYR A 169 36.69 15.02 8.92
CA TYR A 169 36.63 16.04 9.95
C TYR A 169 38.03 16.19 10.59
N PRO A 170 38.65 17.40 10.54
CA PRO A 170 40.00 17.59 11.02
C PRO A 170 40.09 17.42 12.54
N ALA A 171 41.06 16.62 13.02
CA ALA A 171 41.27 16.39 14.45
C ALA A 171 41.55 17.70 15.24
N GLY A 172 42.23 18.67 14.63
CA GLY A 172 42.46 19.97 15.24
C GLY A 172 41.22 20.85 15.44
N ALA A 173 40.06 20.50 14.83
CA ALA A 173 38.83 21.24 14.97
C ALA A 173 37.88 20.66 16.04
N ILE A 174 38.22 19.52 16.63
CA ILE A 174 37.35 18.80 17.57
C ILE A 174 36.99 19.62 18.81
N GLU A 175 37.95 20.35 19.38
CA GLU A 175 37.65 21.20 20.56
C GLU A 175 36.60 22.27 20.25
N LYS A 176 36.64 22.87 19.07
CA LYS A 176 35.57 23.80 18.62
C LYS A 176 34.28 23.10 18.30
N ALA A 177 34.35 21.89 17.73
CA ALA A 177 33.20 21.05 17.43
C ALA A 177 32.37 20.74 18.67
N ARG A 178 33.03 20.39 19.79
CA ARG A 178 32.37 20.10 21.07
C ARG A 178 31.52 21.25 21.61
N GLY A 179 31.92 22.49 21.30
CA GLY A 179 31.15 23.67 21.68
C GLY A 179 29.94 24.00 20.79
N VAL A 180 29.84 23.34 19.64
CA VAL A 180 28.82 23.66 18.62
C VAL A 180 27.90 22.48 18.35
N TYR A 181 28.38 21.26 18.30
CA TYR A 181 27.66 20.07 17.84
C TYR A 181 27.24 19.18 18.99
N SER A 182 26.15 18.45 18.78
CA SER A 182 25.58 17.51 19.76
C SER A 182 26.29 16.15 19.75
N GLY A 183 26.13 15.37 20.82
CA GLY A 183 26.75 14.06 20.94
C GLY A 183 26.57 13.11 19.76
N PRO A 184 25.37 12.97 19.17
CA PRO A 184 25.15 12.11 18.00
C PRO A 184 25.95 12.50 16.73
N GLU A 185 26.31 13.78 16.59
CA GLU A 185 27.15 14.26 15.48
C GLU A 185 28.63 14.09 15.81
N LEU A 186 28.99 14.35 17.06
CA LEU A 186 30.39 14.34 17.53
C LEU A 186 31.04 12.97 17.42
N ALA A 187 30.30 11.88 17.64
CA ALA A 187 30.87 10.54 17.61
C ALA A 187 31.59 10.21 16.29
N GLY A 188 31.04 10.64 15.16
CA GLY A 188 31.69 10.50 13.85
C GLY A 188 32.82 11.51 13.67
N MET A 189 32.64 12.77 14.09
CA MET A 189 33.63 13.81 13.96
C MET A 189 34.91 13.50 14.78
N GLU A 190 34.73 12.97 16.00
CA GLU A 190 35.84 12.51 16.85
C GLU A 190 36.58 11.32 16.23
N ALA A 191 35.88 10.50 15.44
CA ALA A 191 36.49 9.45 14.64
C ALA A 191 37.08 9.94 13.30
N GLY A 192 36.93 11.23 12.99
CA GLY A 192 37.53 11.88 11.81
C GLY A 192 36.62 11.96 10.57
N VAL A 193 35.34 11.68 10.71
CA VAL A 193 34.35 11.68 9.57
C VAL A 193 33.09 12.45 9.96
N VAL A 194 32.49 13.16 8.99
CA VAL A 194 31.16 13.75 9.12
C VAL A 194 30.25 13.26 8.00
N ALA A 195 28.98 12.97 8.33
CA ALA A 195 27.95 12.57 7.40
C ALA A 195 26.97 13.72 7.19
N LEU A 196 26.94 14.25 5.97
CA LEU A 196 26.13 15.40 5.57
C LEU A 196 24.97 14.96 4.70
N PHE A 197 23.77 15.49 4.96
CA PHE A 197 22.65 15.27 4.08
C PHE A 197 22.83 16.08 2.80
N GLN A 198 22.68 15.44 1.64
CA GLN A 198 22.88 16.08 0.33
C GLN A 198 21.91 17.23 0.04
N LYS A 199 20.92 17.46 0.90
CA LYS A 199 19.81 18.41 0.69
C LYS A 199 20.18 19.81 1.17
N CYS A 200 20.06 20.80 0.28
CA CYS A 200 20.25 22.20 0.61
C CYS A 200 19.19 22.70 1.59
N PRO A 201 19.57 23.29 2.74
CA PRO A 201 18.61 23.87 3.70
C PRO A 201 17.80 25.06 3.18
N HIS A 202 18.15 25.62 2.03
CA HIS A 202 17.38 26.70 1.42
C HIS A 202 16.02 26.19 0.91
N LEU A 203 16.00 25.41 -0.18
CA LEU A 203 14.77 24.89 -0.83
C LEU A 203 14.89 23.44 -1.23
N GLY A 204 15.85 22.71 -0.72
CA GLY A 204 15.91 21.27 -0.86
C GLY A 204 16.62 20.72 -2.10
N CYS A 205 17.32 21.54 -2.87
CA CYS A 205 18.13 21.08 -3.99
C CYS A 205 19.23 20.13 -3.54
N ARG A 206 19.65 19.20 -4.41
CA ARG A 206 20.85 18.41 -4.16
C ARG A 206 22.07 19.35 -4.24
N VAL A 207 22.96 19.26 -3.26
CA VAL A 207 24.20 20.02 -3.22
C VAL A 207 25.35 19.11 -3.66
N PRO A 208 25.94 19.35 -4.83
CA PRO A 208 27.15 18.64 -5.26
C PRO A 208 28.40 19.22 -4.58
N GLU A 209 29.46 18.43 -4.63
CA GLU A 209 30.82 18.85 -4.32
C GLU A 209 31.40 19.72 -5.43
N CYS A 210 32.33 20.59 -5.06
CA CYS A 210 33.17 21.31 -5.99
C CYS A 210 34.63 20.95 -5.72
N LEU A 211 35.24 20.23 -6.63
CA LEU A 211 36.63 19.75 -6.45
C LEU A 211 37.67 20.87 -6.49
N THR A 212 37.36 21.99 -7.12
CA THR A 212 38.29 23.15 -7.22
C THR A 212 38.27 24.00 -5.95
N SER A 213 37.08 24.35 -5.47
CA SER A 213 36.95 25.12 -4.22
C SER A 213 37.06 24.27 -2.96
N GLN A 214 36.93 22.95 -3.09
CA GLN A 214 36.81 22.00 -1.99
C GLN A 214 35.63 22.28 -1.05
N TRP A 215 34.60 22.87 -1.61
CA TRP A 215 33.34 23.19 -0.93
C TRP A 215 32.17 22.43 -1.53
N PHE A 216 31.04 22.47 -0.84
CA PHE A 216 29.76 22.10 -1.38
C PHE A 216 29.04 23.33 -1.93
N GLU A 217 28.55 23.25 -3.17
CA GLU A 217 27.99 24.41 -3.84
C GLU A 217 26.61 24.07 -4.45
N CYS A 218 25.56 24.75 -3.96
CA CYS A 218 24.21 24.50 -4.42
C CYS A 218 23.94 25.23 -5.75
N PRO A 219 23.66 24.51 -6.86
CA PRO A 219 23.51 25.14 -8.17
C PRO A 219 22.20 25.93 -8.33
N CYS A 220 21.22 25.77 -7.41
CA CYS A 220 19.93 26.42 -7.55
C CYS A 220 20.00 27.93 -7.28
N HIS A 221 20.61 28.35 -6.16
CA HIS A 221 20.65 29.75 -5.74
C HIS A 221 22.00 30.15 -5.12
N GLY A 222 23.05 29.38 -5.40
CA GLY A 222 24.40 29.78 -5.01
C GLY A 222 24.75 29.64 -3.53
N SER A 223 24.03 28.85 -2.73
CA SER A 223 24.45 28.58 -1.36
C SER A 223 25.73 27.76 -1.34
N LYS A 224 26.71 28.18 -0.53
CA LYS A 224 28.03 27.60 -0.43
C LYS A 224 28.30 27.12 0.99
N TYR A 225 28.93 25.97 1.11
CA TYR A 225 29.28 25.34 2.40
C TYR A 225 30.69 24.80 2.32
N ASN A 226 31.46 24.90 3.41
CA ASN A 226 32.77 24.26 3.47
C ASN A 226 32.67 22.73 3.45
N ARG A 227 33.78 22.03 3.44
CA ARG A 227 33.86 20.56 3.34
C ARG A 227 33.10 19.83 4.46
N VAL A 228 32.95 20.46 5.64
CA VAL A 228 32.17 19.90 6.76
C VAL A 228 30.74 20.43 6.84
N GLY A 229 30.23 21.07 5.77
CA GLY A 229 28.84 21.50 5.64
C GLY A 229 28.48 22.79 6.40
N GLU A 230 29.44 23.56 6.89
CA GLU A 230 29.19 24.85 7.53
C GLU A 230 28.98 25.93 6.47
N LYS A 231 27.95 26.77 6.65
CA LYS A 231 27.59 27.76 5.65
C LYS A 231 28.67 28.84 5.48
N ARG A 232 29.04 29.11 4.21
CA ARG A 232 30.01 30.13 3.84
C ARG A 232 29.43 31.25 2.99
N GLY A 233 28.31 31.00 2.26
CA GLY A 233 27.69 32.02 1.43
C GLY A 233 26.30 31.61 0.90
N GLY A 234 25.64 32.57 0.23
CA GLY A 234 24.36 32.34 -0.42
C GLY A 234 23.13 32.39 0.52
N PRO A 235 21.90 32.10 0.00
CA PRO A 235 20.65 32.37 0.70
C PRO A 235 20.22 31.34 1.75
N ALA A 236 20.91 30.18 1.89
CA ALA A 236 20.52 29.18 2.87
C ALA A 236 20.50 29.74 4.30
N PRO A 237 19.54 29.39 5.15
CA PRO A 237 19.39 29.93 6.51
C PRO A 237 20.38 29.32 7.52
N ARG A 238 21.07 28.22 7.17
CA ARG A 238 21.99 27.49 8.04
C ARG A 238 22.96 26.63 7.23
N GLY A 239 23.89 25.94 7.90
CA GLY A 239 24.73 24.90 7.30
C GLY A 239 23.93 23.68 6.82
N MET A 240 24.59 22.77 6.11
CA MET A 240 23.99 21.51 5.67
C MET A 240 23.57 20.65 6.88
N ASP A 241 22.42 20.02 6.76
CA ASP A 241 21.95 19.07 7.77
C ASP A 241 22.85 17.84 7.82
N ARG A 242 22.93 17.22 8.99
CA ARG A 242 23.79 16.08 9.29
C ARG A 242 23.00 14.88 9.73
N PHE A 243 23.64 13.74 9.72
CA PHE A 243 23.08 12.52 10.28
C PHE A 243 23.75 12.17 11.61
N ALA A 244 22.95 11.55 12.49
CA ALA A 244 23.50 10.95 13.69
C ALA A 244 24.43 9.79 13.33
N MET A 245 25.59 9.74 13.96
CA MET A 245 26.65 8.77 13.71
C MET A 245 26.97 8.00 14.99
N SER A 246 27.41 6.76 14.83
CA SER A 246 27.98 5.96 15.90
C SER A 246 29.16 5.15 15.36
N VAL A 247 30.14 4.95 16.19
CA VAL A 247 31.35 4.14 15.87
C VAL A 247 31.39 3.00 16.86
N SER A 248 31.42 1.76 16.36
CA SER A 248 31.51 0.56 17.21
C SER A 248 32.95 0.41 17.77
N GLY A 249 33.10 -0.45 18.79
CA GLY A 249 34.41 -0.76 19.35
C GLY A 249 35.43 -1.31 18.32
N ASP A 250 34.95 -1.90 17.24
CA ASP A 250 35.72 -2.43 16.11
C ASP A 250 36.05 -1.36 15.06
N GLY A 251 35.70 -0.09 15.30
CA GLY A 251 35.95 1.03 14.40
C GLY A 251 35.02 1.09 13.20
N VAL A 252 33.83 0.45 13.24
CA VAL A 252 32.84 0.50 12.15
C VAL A 252 31.92 1.70 12.35
N LEU A 253 31.84 2.58 11.33
CA LEU A 253 30.95 3.71 11.29
C LEU A 253 29.55 3.26 10.87
N SER A 254 28.55 3.63 11.65
CA SER A 254 27.13 3.53 11.33
C SER A 254 26.51 4.91 11.30
N VAL A 255 25.70 5.18 10.28
CA VAL A 255 25.01 6.45 10.07
C VAL A 255 23.51 6.22 10.11
N ASN A 256 22.82 6.88 11.03
CA ASN A 256 21.36 6.81 11.14
C ASN A 256 20.71 7.89 10.26
N THR A 257 20.37 7.54 9.05
CA THR A 257 19.76 8.47 8.07
C THR A 257 18.28 8.80 8.37
N GLY A 258 17.66 8.11 9.32
CA GLY A 258 16.36 8.46 9.87
C GLY A 258 16.41 9.57 10.92
N ASN A 259 17.60 9.86 11.48
CA ASN A 259 17.81 10.94 12.44
C ASN A 259 18.62 12.07 11.79
N VAL A 260 17.88 13.02 11.19
CA VAL A 260 18.47 14.20 10.55
C VAL A 260 18.58 15.31 11.59
N ILE A 261 19.80 15.76 11.82
CA ILE A 261 20.15 16.84 12.75
C ILE A 261 20.33 18.12 11.95
N GLN A 262 19.71 19.21 12.39
CA GLN A 262 19.84 20.49 11.70
C GLN A 262 21.28 20.96 11.66
N GLY A 263 21.69 21.49 10.51
CA GLY A 263 22.99 22.09 10.33
C GLY A 263 23.22 23.30 11.22
N PRO A 264 24.49 23.67 11.47
CA PRO A 264 24.84 24.75 12.38
C PRO A 264 24.36 26.12 11.87
N ALA A 265 24.19 27.04 12.80
CA ALA A 265 23.81 28.43 12.51
C ALA A 265 24.82 29.13 11.58
N ILE A 266 24.37 30.20 10.94
CA ILE A 266 25.25 31.08 10.15
C ILE A 266 26.34 31.62 11.05
N GLY A 267 27.56 31.67 10.51
CA GLY A 267 28.75 32.19 11.22
C GLY A 267 29.58 31.12 11.93
N VAL A 268 29.03 29.90 12.09
CA VAL A 268 29.84 28.79 12.59
C VAL A 268 30.92 28.41 11.58
N ASN A 269 32.13 28.31 12.06
CA ASN A 269 33.34 27.92 11.31
C ASN A 269 34.33 27.20 12.24
N THR A 270 34.05 25.91 12.49
CA THR A 270 34.86 25.13 13.42
C THR A 270 36.21 24.74 12.82
N THR A 271 36.24 24.47 11.53
CA THR A 271 37.42 24.01 10.82
C THR A 271 38.32 25.15 10.32
N GLY A 272 37.78 26.36 10.13
CA GLY A 272 38.50 27.45 9.52
C GLY A 272 38.79 27.25 8.03
N GLN A 273 38.16 26.24 7.37
CA GLN A 273 38.43 25.96 5.97
C GLN A 273 37.87 27.06 5.06
N GLU A 274 38.74 27.68 4.30
CA GLU A 274 38.42 28.57 3.19
C GLU A 274 38.43 27.82 1.86
N ALA A 275 37.92 28.46 0.78
CA ALA A 275 37.96 27.86 -0.55
C ALA A 275 39.41 27.72 -1.05
N GLU A 276 39.72 26.50 -1.54
CA GLU A 276 41.10 26.20 -2.01
C GLU A 276 41.33 26.68 -3.47
N GLY A 277 40.25 27.04 -4.16
CA GLY A 277 40.30 27.51 -5.55
C GLY A 277 38.97 28.12 -5.99
N PRO A 278 38.79 28.33 -7.31
CA PRO A 278 37.57 28.98 -7.82
C PRO A 278 36.32 28.14 -7.56
N ASN A 279 35.21 28.83 -7.30
CA ASN A 279 33.90 28.19 -7.15
C ASN A 279 33.47 27.55 -8.47
N CYS A 280 32.80 26.40 -8.40
CA CYS A 280 32.18 25.72 -9.55
C CYS A 280 30.92 26.44 -10.05
N ILE A 281 30.21 27.10 -9.13
CA ILE A 281 29.03 27.91 -9.47
C ILE A 281 29.34 29.39 -9.33
N GLY A 282 28.89 30.20 -10.26
CA GLY A 282 28.96 31.65 -10.18
C GLY A 282 28.20 32.23 -8.98
N GLU A 283 28.41 33.52 -8.70
CA GLU A 283 27.54 34.23 -7.78
C GLU A 283 26.12 34.30 -8.39
N ALA A 284 25.09 33.95 -7.58
CA ALA A 284 23.71 34.13 -8.03
C ALA A 284 23.48 35.64 -8.19
N THR A 285 23.28 36.08 -9.40
CA THR A 285 22.77 37.42 -9.71
C THR A 285 21.27 37.42 -9.37
N HIS A 286 20.92 38.09 -8.28
CA HIS A 286 19.53 38.34 -7.90
C HIS A 286 19.06 39.66 -8.50
#